data_8c9b7b6d4b5f7cdd18a36ff0f8b651c5
#
_entry.id   8c9b7b6d4b5f7cdd18a36ff0f8b651c5
#
_cell.length_a   1.000
_cell.length_b   1.000
_cell.length_c   1.000
_cell.angle_alpha   90.00
_cell.angle_beta   90.00
_cell.angle_gamma   90.00
#
_symmetry.space_group_name_H-M   'P 1'
#
loop_
_entity.id
_entity.type
_entity.pdbx_description
1 polymer ?
#
loop_
_entity_poly.entity_id
_entity_poly.type
_entity_poly.pdbx_seq_one_letter_code
_entity_poly.pdbx_strand_id
1 'polypeptide(L)'
;MREYLKVPXDRIGVXIGXGGXTKAQIXXKGEVKLDIDSAEGXXTIXSXSXGIXKXTEVXNAVAXGFSPEKXXRXFDDEQITXDIINLSKVAXTPKELKRIMGXXIGKXGKTREALEXLTGANVSVYGKTVSTXGYXDXVQTVRTAIEMLAEGAKHAXVYSFLERKRQELKRSXMDYLE
;
A
#
# COMPACT_ATOMS: atom_id res chain seq x y z
N MET A 1 -10.32 -1.63 22.93
CA MET A 1 -9.26 -2.32 22.17
C MET A 1 -8.15 -1.35 21.83
N ARG A 2 -6.92 -1.82 21.82
CA ARG A 2 -5.76 -0.95 21.65
C ARG A 2 -4.76 -1.62 20.70
N GLU A 3 -4.23 -0.85 19.79
CA GLU A 3 -3.26 -1.34 18.82
C GLU A 3 -2.02 -0.45 18.85
N TYR A 4 -0.86 -1.07 18.79
CA TYR A 4 0.42 -0.36 18.80
C TYR A 4 1.13 -0.58 17.46
N LEU A 5 1.70 0.48 16.91
CA LEU A 5 2.51 0.34 15.72
C LEU A 5 3.62 1.38 15.70
N LYS A 6 4.65 1.14 14.92
CA LYS A 6 5.77 2.06 14.81
C LYS A 6 5.82 2.63 13.40
N VAL A 7 6.01 3.95 13.32
CA VAL A 7 6.07 4.67 12.05
C VAL A 7 7.48 5.19 11.87
N PRO A 8 8.11 4.99 10.71
CA PRO A 8 9.46 5.54 10.49
C PRO A 8 9.53 7.05 10.77
N UNK A 9 10.38 7.43 11.21
CA UNK A 9 10.60 8.71 11.59
C UNK A 9 10.33 9.71 10.58
N ASP A 10 10.90 9.36 9.34
CA ASP A 10 10.68 10.29 8.23
C ASP A 10 9.22 10.29 7.75
N ARG A 11 8.37 9.44 8.28
CA ARG A 11 6.95 9.44 7.95
C ARG A 11 6.07 10.02 9.05
N ILE A 12 6.64 10.32 10.20
CA ILE A 12 5.90 10.91 11.32
C ILE A 12 5.24 12.23 10.90
N GLY A 13 5.99 13.11 10.21
CA GLY A 13 5.47 14.37 9.73
C GLY A 13 4.28 14.21 8.80
N VAL A 14 4.31 13.21 8.01
CA VAL A 14 3.20 12.89 7.10
C VAL A 14 1.98 12.42 7.90
N UNK A 15 2.14 11.73 8.85
CA UNK A 15 1.14 11.22 9.57
C UNK A 15 0.42 12.19 10.30
N ILE A 16 1.23 13.24 10.76
CA ILE A 16 0.63 14.34 11.51
C ILE A 16 -0.02 15.37 10.55
N GLY A 17 0.74 15.69 9.61
CA GLY A 17 0.29 16.65 8.60
C GLY A 17 0.39 18.10 9.08
N UNK A 18 0.24 18.83 8.21
CA UNK A 18 0.35 20.18 8.45
C UNK A 18 -0.63 20.56 9.46
N GLY A 19 -0.19 21.20 10.43
CA GLY A 19 -0.98 21.65 11.56
C GLY A 19 -1.85 20.56 12.17
N GLY A 20 -1.43 19.31 12.04
CA GLY A 20 -2.19 18.17 12.54
C GLY A 20 -3.44 17.77 11.70
N UNK A 21 -3.44 18.09 10.56
CA UNK A 21 -4.52 17.89 9.77
C UNK A 21 -4.81 16.51 9.47
N THR A 22 -3.75 15.83 9.06
CA THR A 22 -3.88 14.43 8.71
C THR A 22 -4.25 13.59 9.92
N LYS A 23 -3.57 13.82 11.04
CA LYS A 23 -3.91 13.13 12.29
C LYS A 23 -5.37 13.34 12.66
N ALA A 24 -5.85 14.55 12.53
CA ALA A 24 -7.24 14.88 12.86
C ALA A 24 -8.22 14.17 11.92
N GLN A 25 -7.91 14.10 10.64
CA GLN A 25 -8.74 13.37 9.66
C GLN A 25 -8.83 11.89 9.99
N ILE A 26 -7.72 11.32 10.35
CA ILE A 26 -7.69 9.92 10.72
C ILE A 26 -8.55 9.66 11.96
N UNK A 27 -8.46 10.49 12.81
CA UNK A 27 -9.14 10.38 13.97
C UNK A 27 -10.57 10.51 13.76
N UNK A 28 -10.91 11.21 12.95
CA UNK A 28 -12.19 11.50 12.74
C UNK A 28 -12.86 10.50 11.94
N LYS A 29 -12.37 10.19 10.78
CA LYS A 29 -12.92 9.22 9.84
C LYS A 29 -12.88 7.80 10.40
N GLY A 30 -11.84 7.48 11.18
CA GLY A 30 -11.69 6.15 11.75
C GLY A 30 -12.44 5.92 13.03
N GLU A 31 -12.95 6.99 13.63
CA GLU A 31 -13.61 6.93 14.95
C GLU A 31 -12.69 6.29 15.99
N VAL A 32 -11.44 6.73 16.00
CA VAL A 32 -10.42 6.21 16.89
C VAL A 32 -9.74 7.36 17.63
N LYS A 33 -9.07 7.03 18.70
CA LYS A 33 -8.17 7.95 19.40
C LYS A 33 -6.75 7.60 19.00
N LEU A 34 -5.99 8.59 18.56
CA LEU A 34 -4.67 8.36 18.02
C LEU A 34 -3.65 9.19 18.78
N ASP A 35 -2.70 8.51 19.43
CA ASP A 35 -1.57 9.17 20.08
C ASP A 35 -0.32 8.86 19.27
N ILE A 36 0.45 9.90 18.96
CA ILE A 36 1.69 9.77 18.23
C ILE A 36 2.82 10.31 19.10
N ASP A 37 3.78 9.44 19.42
CA ASP A 37 5.04 9.86 20.04
C ASP A 37 5.96 10.28 18.91
N SER A 38 6.07 11.59 18.68
CA SER A 38 6.82 12.10 17.54
C SER A 38 8.32 11.88 17.67
N ALA A 39 8.83 11.67 18.89
CA ALA A 39 10.24 11.41 19.09
C ALA A 39 10.60 9.96 18.74
N GLU A 40 9.73 9.00 19.10
CA GLU A 40 10.03 7.57 18.93
C GLU A 40 9.28 6.92 17.77
N GLY A 41 8.22 7.54 17.32
CA GLY A 41 7.40 7.00 16.24
C GLY A 41 6.35 6.00 16.68
N UNK A 42 5.92 5.88 17.81
CA UNK A 42 5.01 5.00 18.27
C UNK A 42 3.66 5.56 18.09
N UNK A 43 2.92 4.91 17.71
CA UNK A 43 1.65 5.31 17.52
C UNK A 43 0.82 4.38 18.23
N THR A 44 -0.09 4.83 19.00
CA THR A 44 -1.09 4.04 19.75
C THR A 44 -2.47 4.40 19.24
N ILE A 45 -3.26 3.37 18.91
CA ILE A 45 -4.63 3.56 18.42
C ILE A 45 -5.58 2.95 19.43
N UNK A 46 -6.39 3.66 19.82
CA UNK A 46 -7.31 3.23 20.73
C UNK A 46 -8.65 3.44 20.18
N SER A 47 -9.43 2.50 20.45
CA SER A 47 -10.82 2.56 19.99
C SER A 47 -11.76 1.67 20.83
N UNK A 48 -12.73 2.16 20.83
CA UNK A 48 -13.73 1.50 21.52
C UNK A 48 -14.59 0.75 20.59
N SER A 49 -14.40 1.00 19.56
CA SER A 49 -15.27 0.41 18.52
C SER A 49 -14.45 -0.47 17.53
N UNK A 50 -14.95 -0.81 16.68
CA UNK A 50 -14.42 -1.66 15.74
C UNK A 50 -13.70 -1.05 14.65
N GLY A 51 -13.55 0.05 14.69
CA GLY A 51 -12.88 0.79 13.63
C GLY A 51 -11.36 0.68 13.68
N ILE A 52 -10.84 0.03 14.72
CA ILE A 52 -9.40 -0.06 14.94
C ILE A 52 -8.64 -0.77 13.79
N UNK A 53 -9.15 -1.39 13.17
CA UNK A 53 -8.61 -2.13 12.13
C UNK A 53 -8.31 -1.34 10.98
N LYS A 54 -9.36 -0.75 10.66
CA LYS A 54 -9.21 0.16 9.52
C LYS A 54 -8.19 1.29 9.83
N UNK A 55 -8.14 1.73 10.87
CA UNK A 55 -7.29 2.70 11.23
C UNK A 55 -5.91 2.26 11.25
N THR A 56 -5.76 1.01 11.75
CA THR A 56 -4.44 0.39 11.70
C THR A 56 -3.97 0.25 10.24
N GLU A 57 -4.83 -0.18 9.39
CA GLU A 57 -4.51 -0.33 7.97
C GLU A 57 -4.11 1.03 7.36
N VAL A 58 -4.80 2.06 7.69
CA VAL A 58 -4.49 3.41 7.21
C VAL A 58 -3.14 3.91 7.76
N UNK A 59 -2.91 3.70 8.92
CA UNK A 59 -1.79 4.10 9.47
C UNK A 59 -0.64 3.47 8.92
N ASN A 60 -0.77 2.10 8.66
CA ASN A 60 0.28 1.34 7.99
C ASN A 60 0.53 1.85 6.57
N ALA A 61 -0.51 2.23 5.86
CA ALA A 61 -0.35 2.77 4.51
C ALA A 61 0.49 4.05 4.51
N VAL A 62 0.26 4.92 5.46
CA VAL A 62 1.08 6.13 5.60
C VAL A 62 2.52 5.75 5.93
N ALA A 63 2.70 4.86 6.87
CA ALA A 63 4.06 4.39 7.23
C ALA A 63 4.80 3.77 6.03
N UNK A 64 3.99 3.20 5.11
CA UNK A 64 4.47 2.60 4.07
C UNK A 64 4.67 3.37 2.96
N GLY A 65 4.52 4.69 3.04
CA GLY A 65 4.92 5.64 2.02
C GLY A 65 3.82 6.32 1.24
N PHE A 66 2.56 5.96 1.47
CA PHE A 66 1.46 6.58 0.74
C PHE A 66 1.17 7.98 1.25
N SER A 67 0.76 8.86 0.34
CA SER A 67 0.29 10.20 0.71
C SER A 67 -1.04 10.11 1.45
N PRO A 68 -1.39 11.13 2.25
CA PRO A 68 -2.69 11.13 2.94
C PRO A 68 -3.88 11.02 2.00
N GLU A 69 -3.81 11.59 0.81
CA GLU A 69 -4.90 11.49 -0.16
C GLU A 69 -5.17 10.03 -0.52
N LYS A 70 -4.14 9.27 -0.67
CA LYS A 70 -4.27 7.85 -1.01
C LYS A 70 -4.69 7.01 0.18
N UNK A 71 -4.27 7.34 1.28
CA UNK A 71 -4.55 6.66 2.43
C UNK A 71 -5.92 6.87 2.84
N UNK A 72 -6.50 7.75 2.51
CA UNK A 72 -7.73 8.03 2.79
C UNK A 72 -8.68 7.19 2.14
N ARG A 73 -8.39 6.67 0.93
CA ARG A 73 -9.23 5.72 0.22
C ARG A 73 -9.72 4.55 1.09
N UNK A 74 -8.94 4.32 1.95
CA UNK A 74 -9.25 3.28 2.77
C UNK A 74 -10.45 3.50 3.53
N PHE A 75 -10.72 4.75 3.89
CA PHE A 75 -11.94 5.10 4.61
C PHE A 75 -13.18 5.20 3.71
N ASP A 76 -12.97 5.55 2.46
CA ASP A 76 -14.09 5.75 1.54
C ASP A 76 -14.77 4.47 1.13
N ASP A 77 -14.09 3.34 1.19
CA ASP A 77 -14.63 2.06 0.75
C ASP A 77 -14.02 0.95 1.59
N GLU A 78 -14.87 0.21 2.29
CA GLU A 78 -14.42 -0.86 3.20
C GLU A 78 -13.68 -1.99 2.49
N GLN A 79 -13.92 -2.15 1.19
CA GLN A 79 -13.31 -3.23 0.43
C GLN A 79 -11.88 -2.91 -0.02
N ILE A 80 -11.43 -1.67 0.16
CA ILE A 80 -10.05 -1.30 -0.14
C ILE A 80 -9.15 -1.73 1.00
N THR A 81 -8.09 -2.42 0.69
CA THR A 81 -7.13 -3.01 1.64
C THR A 81 -5.69 -2.63 1.32
N UNK A 82 -4.73 -2.73 2.13
CA UNK A 82 -3.43 -2.51 1.95
C UNK A 82 -2.75 -3.77 1.95
N ASP A 83 -1.85 -4.00 1.20
CA ASP A 83 -0.97 -5.16 1.17
C ASP A 83 0.46 -4.66 1.24
N ILE A 84 1.25 -5.24 2.13
CA ILE A 84 2.64 -4.81 2.31
C ILE A 84 3.53 -6.01 2.07
N ILE A 85 4.45 -5.91 1.10
CA ILE A 85 5.40 -6.96 0.78
C ILE A 85 6.78 -6.51 1.24
N ASN A 86 7.35 -7.25 2.19
CA ASN A 86 8.71 -6.99 2.65
C ASN A 86 9.67 -7.76 1.75
N LEU A 87 10.34 -7.03 0.86
CA LEU A 87 11.22 -7.67 -0.14
C LEU A 87 12.47 -8.28 0.48
N SER A 88 12.85 -7.86 1.70
CA SER A 88 14.00 -8.47 2.38
C SER A 88 13.74 -9.93 2.77
N LYS A 89 12.49 -10.34 2.81
CA LYS A 89 12.15 -11.75 3.06
C LYS A 89 12.25 -12.61 1.80
N VAL A 90 12.31 -11.98 0.62
CA VAL A 90 12.41 -12.68 -0.67
C VAL A 90 13.85 -12.73 -1.15
N ALA A 91 14.63 -11.70 -0.82
CA ALA A 91 16.00 -11.56 -1.30
C ALA A 91 17.04 -12.04 -0.26
N UNK A 92 17.82 -12.61 -0.76
CA UNK A 92 18.75 -13.20 0.00
C UNK A 92 19.92 -12.39 0.30
N THR A 93 20.25 -11.55 -0.47
CA THR A 93 21.41 -10.68 -0.36
C THR A 93 21.01 -9.22 -0.58
N PRO A 94 21.79 -8.26 -0.04
CA PRO A 94 21.52 -6.85 -0.35
C PRO A 94 21.58 -6.55 -1.85
N LYS A 95 22.44 -7.21 -2.60
CA LYS A 95 22.54 -7.05 -4.05
C LYS A 95 21.26 -7.52 -4.74
N GLU A 96 20.73 -8.67 -4.30
CA GLU A 96 19.48 -9.20 -4.84
C GLU A 96 18.31 -8.30 -4.51
N LEU A 97 18.26 -7.77 -3.28
CA LEU A 97 17.22 -6.83 -2.87
C LEU A 97 17.23 -5.59 -3.76
N LYS A 98 18.41 -5.04 -4.01
CA LYS A 98 18.54 -3.86 -4.86
C LYS A 98 18.07 -4.16 -6.28
N ARG A 99 18.39 -5.35 -6.80
CA ARG A 99 17.94 -5.77 -8.14
C ARG A 99 16.41 -5.83 -8.19
N ILE A 100 15.80 -6.46 -7.21
CA ILE A 100 14.34 -6.62 -7.17
C ILE A 100 13.66 -5.26 -7.05
N MET A 101 14.18 -4.39 -6.19
CA MET A 101 13.62 -3.05 -6.02
C MET A 101 13.70 -2.26 -7.33
N GLY A 102 14.79 -2.36 -8.00
CA GLY A 102 14.96 -1.76 -9.33
C GLY A 102 13.93 -2.29 -10.34
N UNK A 103 13.53 -3.53 -10.18
CA UNK A 103 12.70 -4.13 -11.02
C UNK A 103 11.34 -3.79 -10.75
N UNK A 104 11.00 -3.39 -9.56
CA UNK A 104 9.78 -3.04 -9.23
C UNK A 104 9.45 -1.70 -9.58
N ILE A 105 10.41 -0.78 -9.46
CA ILE A 105 10.25 0.64 -9.84
C ILE A 105 10.30 0.82 -11.35
N GLY A 106 11.31 0.23 -11.96
CA GLY A 106 11.55 0.38 -13.39
C GLY A 106 12.19 1.73 -13.69
N LYS A 107 12.65 1.82 -14.94
CA LYS A 107 13.28 3.06 -15.38
C LYS A 107 12.25 4.19 -15.36
N UNK A 108 12.55 5.00 -14.51
CA UNK A 108 11.77 6.04 -14.47
C UNK A 108 10.52 5.87 -13.84
N GLY A 109 10.54 4.98 -13.20
CA GLY A 109 9.27 4.69 -12.53
C GLY A 109 8.21 4.08 -13.41
N LYS A 110 8.57 3.65 -14.59
CA LYS A 110 7.57 3.19 -15.56
C LYS A 110 6.88 1.90 -15.12
N THR A 111 7.62 0.99 -14.46
CA THR A 111 7.02 -0.26 -14.01
C THR A 111 6.00 0.00 -12.92
N ARG A 112 6.34 0.84 -11.94
CA ARG A 112 5.40 1.20 -10.89
C ARG A 112 4.16 1.89 -11.48
N GLU A 113 4.35 2.77 -12.43
CA GLU A 113 3.23 3.44 -13.10
C GLU A 113 2.35 2.45 -13.84
N ALA A 114 2.95 1.47 -14.51
CA ALA A 114 2.21 0.44 -15.24
C ALA A 114 1.39 -0.41 -14.27
N LEU A 115 1.98 -0.77 -13.13
CA LEU A 115 1.25 -1.51 -12.10
C LEU A 115 0.01 -0.74 -11.66
N GLU A 116 0.16 0.52 -11.44
CA GLU A 116 -0.99 1.36 -11.06
C GLU A 116 -2.02 1.51 -12.18
N UNK A 117 -1.58 1.75 -13.20
CA UNK A 117 -2.35 2.02 -14.25
C UNK A 117 -3.16 0.91 -14.72
N LEU A 118 -2.59 -0.24 -14.83
CA LEU A 118 -3.26 -1.42 -15.38
C LEU A 118 -4.17 -2.10 -14.37
N THR A 119 -4.02 -1.83 -13.08
CA THR A 119 -4.82 -2.45 -12.03
C THR A 119 -5.81 -1.50 -11.35
N GLY A 120 -5.56 -0.21 -11.40
CA GLY A 120 -6.31 0.77 -10.63
C GLY A 120 -5.92 0.86 -9.17
N ALA A 121 -4.94 0.08 -8.74
CA ALA A 121 -4.42 0.14 -7.37
C ALA A 121 -3.36 1.22 -7.25
N ASN A 122 -3.13 1.70 -6.04
CA ASN A 122 -2.00 2.57 -5.75
C ASN A 122 -0.83 1.73 -5.25
N VAL A 123 0.38 2.07 -5.69
CA VAL A 123 1.59 1.31 -5.35
C VAL A 123 2.64 2.27 -4.80
N SER A 124 3.22 1.92 -3.66
CA SER A 124 4.30 2.70 -3.04
C SER A 124 5.51 1.82 -2.80
N VAL A 125 6.66 2.27 -3.25
CA VAL A 125 7.94 1.61 -2.96
C VAL A 125 8.64 2.46 -1.90
N TYR A 126 8.87 1.89 -0.72
CA TYR A 126 9.43 2.62 0.40
C TYR A 126 10.37 1.71 1.18
N GLY A 127 11.63 2.12 1.32
CA GLY A 127 12.61 1.29 1.99
C GLY A 127 12.69 -0.09 1.33
N LYS A 128 12.49 -1.13 2.12
CA LYS A 128 12.57 -2.51 1.64
C LYS A 128 11.18 -3.10 1.34
N THR A 129 10.16 -2.24 1.23
CA THR A 129 8.78 -2.72 1.06
C THR A 129 8.15 -2.18 -0.20
N VAL A 130 7.23 -2.95 -0.75
CA VAL A 130 6.30 -2.51 -1.79
C VAL A 130 4.91 -2.67 -1.21
N SER A 131 4.13 -1.60 -1.21
CA SER A 131 2.79 -1.59 -0.62
C SER A 131 1.77 -1.23 -1.68
N THR A 132 0.58 -1.83 -1.54
CA THR A 132 -0.49 -1.65 -2.53
C THR A 132 -1.80 -1.39 -1.80
N UNK A 133 -2.58 -0.46 -2.17
CA UNK A 133 -3.77 -0.16 -1.71
C UNK A 133 -4.69 -0.23 -2.78
N GLY A 134 -5.75 -1.00 -2.65
CA GLY A 134 -6.78 -1.19 -3.66
C GLY A 134 -7.71 -2.33 -3.32
N TYR A 135 -8.55 -2.70 -4.25
CA TYR A 135 -9.44 -3.86 -4.06
C TYR A 135 -8.63 -5.16 -4.10
N UNK A 136 -8.99 -5.93 -3.58
CA UNK A 136 -8.39 -7.12 -3.42
C UNK A 136 -7.85 -7.71 -4.64
N ASP A 137 -8.80 -7.84 -5.57
CA ASP A 137 -8.34 -8.42 -6.84
C ASP A 137 -7.16 -7.63 -7.46
N UNK A 138 -7.17 -6.37 -7.27
CA UNK A 138 -6.21 -5.61 -7.79
C UNK A 138 -4.96 -5.71 -7.09
N VAL A 139 -5.07 -5.81 -5.79
CA VAL A 139 -3.92 -5.98 -4.91
C VAL A 139 -3.25 -7.34 -5.17
N GLN A 140 -4.02 -8.39 -5.30
CA GLN A 140 -3.46 -9.70 -5.59
C GLN A 140 -2.75 -9.73 -6.95
N THR A 141 -3.31 -9.05 -7.93
CA THR A 141 -2.66 -8.95 -9.26
C THR A 141 -1.32 -8.25 -9.15
N VAL A 142 -1.26 -7.14 -8.39
CA VAL A 142 0.02 -6.45 -8.17
C VAL A 142 1.01 -7.36 -7.45
N ARG A 143 0.56 -8.08 -6.42
CA ARG A 143 1.45 -9.00 -5.69
C ARG A 143 2.03 -10.05 -6.64
N THR A 144 1.20 -10.65 -7.50
CA THR A 144 1.66 -11.65 -8.46
C THR A 144 2.70 -11.05 -9.41
N ALA A 145 2.43 -9.83 -9.91
CA ALA A 145 3.38 -9.14 -10.80
C ALA A 145 4.72 -8.90 -10.11
N ILE A 146 4.68 -8.47 -8.83
CA ILE A 146 5.90 -8.24 -8.07
C ILE A 146 6.67 -9.55 -7.88
N GLU A 147 5.96 -10.63 -7.58
CA GLU A 147 6.58 -11.95 -7.44
C GLU A 147 7.22 -12.41 -8.74
N MET A 148 6.56 -12.16 -9.87
CA MET A 148 7.13 -12.49 -11.19
C MET A 148 8.43 -11.73 -11.43
N LEU A 149 8.44 -10.43 -11.12
CA LEU A 149 9.65 -9.63 -11.30
C LEU A 149 10.76 -10.09 -10.35
N ALA A 150 10.42 -10.44 -9.12
CA ALA A 150 11.39 -10.93 -8.15
C ALA A 150 12.02 -12.24 -8.60
N GLU A 151 11.25 -13.09 -9.30
CA GLU A 151 11.74 -14.38 -9.81
C GLU A 151 12.47 -14.25 -11.13
N GLY A 152 12.57 -13.05 -11.68
CA GLY A 152 13.35 -12.79 -12.87
C GLY A 152 12.56 -12.70 -14.17
N ALA A 153 11.24 -12.62 -14.11
CA ALA A 153 10.45 -12.48 -15.32
C ALA A 153 10.79 -11.17 -16.03
N LYS A 154 10.77 -11.20 -17.34
CA LYS A 154 10.98 -10.00 -18.13
C LYS A 154 9.77 -9.08 -18.00
N HIS A 155 10.01 -7.76 -18.10
CA HIS A 155 8.94 -6.77 -17.95
C HIS A 155 7.82 -7.02 -18.93
N ALA A 156 8.14 -7.39 -20.17
CA ALA A 156 7.11 -7.67 -21.18
C ALA A 156 6.15 -8.78 -20.74
N UNK A 157 6.57 -9.53 -19.99
CA UNK A 157 5.80 -10.61 -19.57
C UNK A 157 4.88 -10.25 -18.52
N VAL A 158 5.46 -9.45 -17.72
CA VAL A 158 4.64 -8.95 -16.64
C VAL A 158 3.53 -8.06 -17.18
N TYR A 159 3.86 -7.19 -18.11
CA TYR A 159 2.85 -6.32 -18.73
C TYR A 159 1.76 -7.13 -19.44
N SER A 160 2.13 -8.21 -20.13
CA SER A 160 1.13 -9.07 -20.75
C SER A 160 0.20 -9.70 -19.72
N PHE A 161 0.77 -10.15 -18.60
CA PHE A 161 -0.02 -10.67 -17.49
C PHE A 161 -1.01 -9.62 -16.97
N LEU A 162 -0.54 -8.40 -16.76
CA LEU A 162 -1.37 -7.32 -16.25
C LEU A 162 -2.51 -6.98 -17.22
N GLU A 163 -2.22 -6.96 -18.52
CA GLU A 163 -3.25 -6.70 -19.54
C GLU A 163 -4.29 -7.81 -19.56
N ARG A 164 -3.86 -9.06 -19.44
CA ARG A 164 -4.79 -10.19 -19.40
C ARG A 164 -5.71 -10.10 -18.20
N LYS A 165 -5.15 -9.78 -17.03
CA LYS A 165 -5.94 -9.62 -15.81
C LYS A 165 -6.91 -8.44 -15.92
N ARG A 166 -6.47 -7.35 -16.54
CA ARG A 166 -7.32 -6.19 -16.77
C ARG A 166 -8.53 -6.57 -17.62
N GLN A 167 -8.30 -7.33 -18.68
CA GLN A 167 -9.40 -7.79 -19.53
C GLN A 167 -10.35 -8.74 -18.78
N GLU A 168 -9.81 -9.65 -17.98
CA GLU A 168 -10.62 -10.57 -17.18
C GLU A 168 -11.51 -9.82 -16.19
N LEU A 169 -10.95 -8.82 -15.51
CA LEU A 169 -11.72 -8.04 -14.55
C LEU A 169 -12.80 -7.20 -15.23
N LYS A 170 -12.51 -6.66 -16.41
CA LYS A 170 -13.48 -5.93 -17.19
C LYS A 170 -14.66 -6.84 -17.59
N ARG A 171 -14.36 -8.05 -18.04
CA ARG A 171 -15.41 -9.02 -18.39
C ARG A 171 -16.27 -9.37 -17.19
N SER A 172 -15.67 -9.58 -16.04
CA SER A 172 -16.42 -9.85 -14.80
C SER A 172 -17.41 -8.72 -14.47
N UNK A 173 -16.97 -7.64 -14.59
CA UNK A 173 -17.65 -6.54 -14.38
C UNK A 173 -18.78 -6.42 -15.21
N MET A 174 -18.64 -6.73 -16.46
CA MET A 174 -19.68 -6.70 -17.45
C MET A 174 -20.71 -7.79 -17.20
N ASP A 175 -20.27 -8.99 -16.92
CA ASP A 175 -21.16 -10.09 -16.54
C ASP A 175 -21.98 -9.74 -15.31
N TYR A 176 -21.35 -9.08 -14.36
CA TYR A 176 -21.99 -8.68 -13.11
C TYR A 176 -23.10 -7.66 -13.36
N LEU A 177 -22.91 -6.79 -14.34
CA LEU A 177 -23.89 -5.76 -14.67
C LEU A 177 -25.10 -6.31 -15.45
N GLU A 178 -24.96 -7.46 -16.06
CA GLU A 178 -26.06 -8.10 -16.74
C GLU A 178 -26.97 -8.84 -15.78
#